data_901321961ab081214d955993d711f4dc
#
_entry.id   901321961ab081214d955993d711f4dc
#
_cell.length_a   1.000
_cell.length_b   1.000
_cell.length_c   1.000
_cell.angle_alpha   90.00
_cell.angle_beta   90.00
_cell.angle_gamma   90.00
#
_symmetry.space_group_name_H-M   'P 1'
#
loop_
_entity.id
_entity.type
_entity.pdbx_description
1 polymer ?
#
loop_
_entity_poly.entity_id
_entity_poly.type
_entity_poly.pdbx_seq_one_letter_code
_entity_poly.pdbx_strand_id
1 'polypeptide(L)'
;MDSAATAATAATTGLIFRDATDADVDALVALIESAYRGDSSRAGWTTEADILQGQRTDPEGVLQVIGAADSRLLMVERDGALVACCQLERRYDHAYFGMFAVSPALQGAGLGKVVIAEAERTALEDWAVSQMHMTVISVREDLIAWYGRRGYRRTGRMTPFPYGDERFGIPQRADLQFELLVKPLV
;
A
#
# COMPACT_ATOMS: atom_id res chain seq x y z
N MET A 1 5.83 26.05 -16.58
CA MET A 1 4.75 25.20 -16.07
C MET A 1 4.78 23.75 -16.56
N ASP A 2 5.80 23.30 -17.29
CA ASP A 2 5.83 21.97 -17.94
C ASP A 2 6.57 20.86 -17.17
N SER A 3 7.20 21.17 -16.04
CA SER A 3 8.02 20.17 -15.35
C SER A 3 7.23 19.08 -14.60
N ALA A 4 6.06 19.43 -14.08
CA ALA A 4 5.22 18.48 -13.34
C ALA A 4 4.47 17.50 -14.26
N ALA A 5 4.03 17.97 -15.42
CA ALA A 5 3.38 17.13 -16.42
C ALA A 5 4.38 16.15 -17.07
N THR A 6 5.61 16.58 -17.31
CA THR A 6 6.67 15.74 -17.87
C THR A 6 7.10 14.65 -16.88
N ALA A 7 7.18 14.96 -15.57
CA ALA A 7 7.50 13.98 -14.54
C ALA A 7 6.38 12.92 -14.34
N ALA A 8 5.11 13.34 -14.42
CA ALA A 8 3.98 12.42 -14.33
C ALA A 8 3.93 11.47 -15.53
N THR A 9 4.21 11.94 -16.73
CA THR A 9 4.28 11.12 -17.94
C THR A 9 5.42 10.12 -17.89
N ALA A 10 6.58 10.50 -17.36
CA ALA A 10 7.72 9.60 -17.21
C ALA A 10 7.46 8.51 -16.14
N ALA A 11 6.72 8.84 -15.08
CA ALA A 11 6.35 7.88 -14.04
C ALA A 11 5.39 6.78 -14.53
N THR A 12 4.53 7.09 -15.51
CA THR A 12 3.52 6.18 -16.06
C THR A 12 4.01 5.36 -17.26
N THR A 13 5.09 5.78 -17.91
CA THR A 13 5.58 5.12 -19.12
C THR A 13 6.07 3.71 -18.81
N GLY A 14 5.52 2.72 -19.52
CA GLY A 14 5.94 1.33 -19.43
C GLY A 14 5.45 0.57 -18.19
N LEU A 15 4.50 1.14 -17.42
CA LEU A 15 3.88 0.41 -16.31
C LEU A 15 2.79 -0.53 -16.81
N ILE A 16 2.83 -1.77 -16.31
CA ILE A 16 1.81 -2.80 -16.54
C ILE A 16 1.17 -3.13 -15.18
N PHE A 17 -0.15 -3.00 -15.13
CA PHE A 17 -0.96 -3.42 -13.97
C PHE A 17 -1.61 -4.77 -14.28
N ARG A 18 -1.49 -5.71 -13.36
CA ARG A 18 -2.16 -7.01 -13.46
C ARG A 18 -2.50 -7.56 -12.08
N ASP A 19 -3.45 -8.49 -12.05
CA ASP A 19 -3.72 -9.24 -10.83
C ASP A 19 -2.59 -10.25 -10.56
N ALA A 20 -2.27 -10.41 -9.28
CA ALA A 20 -1.32 -11.41 -8.83
C ALA A 20 -1.92 -12.81 -8.90
N THR A 21 -1.06 -13.78 -9.11
CA THR A 21 -1.36 -15.22 -9.04
C THR A 21 -0.49 -15.89 -7.98
N ASP A 22 -0.77 -17.15 -7.69
CA ASP A 22 0.02 -17.92 -6.72
C ASP A 22 1.53 -18.00 -7.10
N ALA A 23 1.84 -17.91 -8.39
CA ALA A 23 3.23 -17.89 -8.87
C ALA A 23 4.00 -16.61 -8.49
N ASP A 24 3.32 -15.56 -8.10
CA ASP A 24 3.91 -14.25 -7.76
C ASP A 24 4.23 -14.09 -6.28
N VAL A 25 3.85 -15.04 -5.44
CA VAL A 25 3.88 -14.92 -3.97
C VAL A 25 5.26 -14.56 -3.45
N ASP A 26 6.30 -15.27 -3.89
CA ASP A 26 7.67 -15.05 -3.39
C ASP A 26 8.17 -13.64 -3.74
N ALA A 27 7.90 -13.19 -4.96
CA ALA A 27 8.28 -11.85 -5.41
C ALA A 27 7.53 -10.76 -4.64
N LEU A 28 6.25 -10.98 -4.36
CA LEU A 28 5.42 -10.05 -3.58
C LEU A 28 5.87 -9.96 -2.12
N VAL A 29 6.15 -11.09 -1.48
CA VAL A 29 6.69 -11.11 -0.12
C VAL A 29 8.02 -10.34 -0.07
N ALA A 30 8.92 -10.60 -1.00
CA ALA A 30 10.21 -9.91 -1.07
C ALA A 30 10.05 -8.39 -1.24
N LEU A 31 9.15 -7.95 -2.12
CA LEU A 31 8.87 -6.53 -2.33
C LEU A 31 8.32 -5.88 -1.06
N ILE A 32 7.30 -6.47 -0.45
CA ILE A 32 6.64 -5.91 0.74
C ILE A 32 7.61 -5.84 1.92
N GLU A 33 8.38 -6.90 2.17
CA GLU A 33 9.41 -6.91 3.22
C GLU A 33 10.47 -5.82 2.96
N SER A 34 10.95 -5.69 1.72
CA SER A 34 11.96 -4.69 1.37
C SER A 34 11.49 -3.25 1.58
N ALA A 35 10.21 -2.99 1.41
CA ALA A 35 9.64 -1.66 1.53
C ALA A 35 9.40 -1.22 2.98
N TYR A 36 9.16 -2.16 3.90
CA TYR A 36 8.73 -1.85 5.26
C TYR A 36 9.69 -2.31 6.35
N ARG A 37 10.52 -3.31 6.12
CA ARG A 37 11.34 -3.96 7.15
C ARG A 37 12.82 -3.93 6.82
N GLY A 38 13.63 -3.91 7.88
CA GLY A 38 15.08 -4.01 7.78
C GLY A 38 15.75 -2.84 7.11
N ASP A 39 17.05 -2.98 6.87
CA ASP A 39 17.89 -1.90 6.33
C ASP A 39 17.55 -1.54 4.88
N SER A 40 17.11 -2.51 4.07
CA SER A 40 16.68 -2.24 2.68
C SER A 40 15.55 -1.22 2.60
N SER A 41 14.63 -1.22 3.56
CA SER A 41 13.51 -0.28 3.60
C SER A 41 13.94 1.16 3.87
N ARG A 42 15.11 1.37 4.46
CA ARG A 42 15.67 2.71 4.75
C ARG A 42 16.14 3.47 3.50
N ALA A 43 16.28 2.77 2.37
CA ALA A 43 16.53 3.43 1.08
C ALA A 43 15.31 4.23 0.59
N GLY A 44 14.11 3.93 1.08
CA GLY A 44 12.87 4.68 0.86
C GLY A 44 12.47 5.51 2.08
N TRP A 45 11.42 6.31 1.94
CA TRP A 45 10.90 7.14 3.03
C TRP A 45 9.75 6.49 3.82
N THR A 46 9.20 5.37 3.35
CA THR A 46 8.04 4.70 3.96
C THR A 46 8.41 3.59 4.94
N THR A 47 9.66 3.51 5.36
CA THR A 47 10.13 2.47 6.29
C THR A 47 9.39 2.47 7.61
N GLU A 48 9.17 1.28 8.16
CA GLU A 48 8.70 1.05 9.53
C GLU A 48 9.81 0.46 10.43
N ALA A 49 11.05 0.41 9.94
CA ALA A 49 12.16 -0.27 10.61
C ALA A 49 12.48 0.26 12.01
N ASP A 50 12.11 1.50 12.32
CA ASP A 50 12.34 2.12 13.63
C ASP A 50 11.24 1.77 14.66
N ILE A 51 10.08 1.35 14.22
CA ILE A 51 8.92 1.09 15.08
C ILE A 51 8.50 -0.38 15.10
N LEU A 52 8.87 -1.15 14.09
CA LEU A 52 8.55 -2.56 13.94
C LEU A 52 9.76 -3.35 13.46
N GLN A 53 10.05 -4.45 14.12
CA GLN A 53 10.98 -5.47 13.68
C GLN A 53 10.23 -6.75 13.25
N GLY A 54 10.96 -7.77 12.82
CA GLY A 54 10.35 -9.00 12.34
C GLY A 54 9.72 -8.84 10.96
N GLN A 55 8.77 -9.71 10.65
CA GLN A 55 8.14 -9.72 9.34
C GLN A 55 7.01 -8.69 9.20
N ARG A 56 6.73 -8.28 7.97
CA ARG A 56 5.54 -7.50 7.61
C ARG A 56 4.43 -8.40 7.07
N THR A 57 4.80 -9.42 6.30
CA THR A 57 3.89 -10.41 5.71
C THR A 57 4.62 -11.75 5.57
N ASP A 58 3.90 -12.74 5.09
CA ASP A 58 4.42 -14.07 4.77
C ASP A 58 3.69 -14.65 3.54
N PRO A 59 4.14 -15.77 2.98
CA PRO A 59 3.49 -16.40 1.83
C PRO A 59 2.02 -16.71 2.05
N GLU A 60 1.65 -17.18 3.25
CA GLU A 60 0.26 -17.50 3.58
C GLU A 60 -0.62 -16.26 3.56
N GLY A 61 -0.18 -15.15 4.13
CA GLY A 61 -0.91 -13.87 4.13
C GLY A 61 -1.13 -13.33 2.72
N VAL A 62 -0.13 -13.45 1.84
CA VAL A 62 -0.25 -13.06 0.43
C VAL A 62 -1.24 -13.97 -0.31
N LEU A 63 -1.14 -15.28 -0.13
CA LEU A 63 -2.07 -16.25 -0.73
C LEU A 63 -3.52 -16.02 -0.28
N GLN A 64 -3.75 -15.68 0.99
CA GLN A 64 -5.09 -15.35 1.49
C GLN A 64 -5.70 -14.16 0.75
N VAL A 65 -4.91 -13.12 0.48
CA VAL A 65 -5.38 -11.95 -0.28
C VAL A 65 -5.69 -12.32 -1.73
N ILE A 66 -4.81 -13.08 -2.38
CA ILE A 66 -5.01 -13.54 -3.77
C ILE A 66 -6.27 -14.41 -3.90
N GLY A 67 -6.51 -15.30 -2.94
CA GLY A 67 -7.62 -16.26 -2.97
C GLY A 67 -8.96 -15.71 -2.50
N ALA A 68 -9.01 -14.52 -1.91
CA ALA A 68 -10.26 -13.96 -1.39
C ALA A 68 -11.15 -13.42 -2.52
N ALA A 69 -12.42 -13.80 -2.55
CA ALA A 69 -13.36 -13.51 -3.64
C ALA A 69 -13.56 -12.01 -3.92
N ASP A 70 -13.57 -11.19 -2.86
CA ASP A 70 -13.78 -9.74 -2.95
C ASP A 70 -12.48 -8.94 -2.85
N SER A 71 -11.34 -9.60 -3.03
CA SER A 71 -10.01 -9.00 -2.93
C SER A 71 -9.26 -9.15 -4.24
N ARG A 72 -8.45 -8.13 -4.56
CA ARG A 72 -7.49 -8.13 -5.66
C ARG A 72 -6.14 -7.71 -5.11
N LEU A 73 -5.10 -8.42 -5.46
CA LEU A 73 -3.73 -7.99 -5.23
C LEU A 73 -3.15 -7.54 -6.57
N LEU A 74 -3.09 -6.22 -6.77
CA LEU A 74 -2.57 -5.63 -7.99
C LEU A 74 -1.05 -5.60 -7.94
N MET A 75 -0.42 -6.11 -8.97
CA MET A 75 1.00 -5.98 -9.24
C MET A 75 1.26 -4.90 -10.27
N VAL A 76 2.34 -4.18 -10.08
CA VAL A 76 2.80 -3.16 -11.03
C VAL A 76 4.19 -3.54 -11.48
N GLU A 77 4.33 -3.75 -12.79
CA GLU A 77 5.58 -4.14 -13.42
C GLU A 77 6.09 -3.03 -14.34
N ARG A 78 7.40 -2.89 -14.42
CA ARG A 78 8.11 -2.07 -15.40
C ARG A 78 9.27 -2.86 -15.96
N ASP A 79 9.33 -2.98 -17.29
CA ASP A 79 10.39 -3.73 -18.00
C ASP A 79 10.53 -5.18 -17.49
N GLY A 80 9.41 -5.82 -17.15
CA GLY A 80 9.36 -7.19 -16.64
C GLY A 80 9.74 -7.34 -15.16
N ALA A 81 10.03 -6.26 -14.45
CA ALA A 81 10.34 -6.28 -13.03
C ALA A 81 9.17 -5.78 -12.18
N LEU A 82 8.88 -6.47 -11.07
CA LEU A 82 7.90 -6.03 -10.07
C LEU A 82 8.42 -4.79 -9.34
N VAL A 83 7.69 -3.70 -9.42
CA VAL A 83 8.10 -2.40 -8.85
C VAL A 83 7.16 -1.89 -7.75
N ALA A 84 5.92 -2.35 -7.74
CA ALA A 84 4.94 -1.98 -6.72
C ALA A 84 3.80 -3.00 -6.63
N CYS A 85 3.06 -2.96 -5.54
CA CYS A 85 1.81 -3.70 -5.39
C CYS A 85 0.84 -2.96 -4.47
N CYS A 86 -0.44 -3.31 -4.54
CA CYS A 86 -1.44 -2.93 -3.55
C CYS A 86 -2.58 -3.93 -3.52
N GLN A 87 -3.16 -4.09 -2.33
CA GLN A 87 -4.41 -4.82 -2.14
C GLN A 87 -5.60 -3.89 -2.30
N LEU A 88 -6.62 -4.36 -2.99
CA LEU A 88 -7.95 -3.79 -3.01
C LEU A 88 -8.95 -4.84 -2.53
N GLU A 89 -9.81 -4.48 -1.60
CA GLU A 89 -10.88 -5.34 -1.12
C GLU A 89 -12.21 -4.60 -1.26
N ARG A 90 -13.15 -5.21 -1.98
CA ARG A 90 -14.50 -4.69 -2.10
C ARG A 90 -15.28 -5.01 -0.83
N ARG A 91 -15.75 -3.97 -0.15
CA ARG A 91 -16.67 -4.05 0.98
C ARG A 91 -18.02 -3.49 0.57
N TYR A 92 -19.03 -3.66 1.42
CA TYR A 92 -20.41 -3.34 1.07
C TYR A 92 -20.60 -1.95 0.41
N ASP A 93 -20.06 -0.90 1.00
CA ASP A 93 -20.25 0.49 0.57
C ASP A 93 -18.96 1.24 0.23
N HIS A 94 -17.80 0.57 0.37
CA HIS A 94 -16.50 1.15 0.12
C HIS A 94 -15.49 0.11 -0.36
N ALA A 95 -14.37 0.57 -0.87
CA ALA A 95 -13.19 -0.26 -1.07
C ALA A 95 -12.18 -0.05 0.05
N TYR A 96 -11.49 -1.09 0.45
CA TYR A 96 -10.35 -1.03 1.35
C TYR A 96 -9.05 -1.14 0.54
N PHE A 97 -8.12 -0.26 0.85
CA PHE A 97 -6.78 -0.22 0.25
C PHE A 97 -5.75 -0.62 1.30
N GLY A 98 -4.93 -1.59 0.98
CA GLY A 98 -3.90 -2.10 1.89
C GLY A 98 -2.73 -2.72 1.17
N MET A 99 -1.83 -3.34 1.92
CA MET A 99 -0.66 -4.07 1.42
C MET A 99 0.07 -3.30 0.31
N PHE A 100 0.19 -1.97 0.50
CA PHE A 100 0.77 -1.06 -0.48
C PHE A 100 2.28 -0.97 -0.31
N ALA A 101 3.00 -1.39 -1.32
CA ALA A 101 4.46 -1.33 -1.34
C ALA A 101 4.97 -0.80 -2.67
N VAL A 102 5.98 0.07 -2.60
CA VAL A 102 6.77 0.54 -3.73
C VAL A 102 8.22 0.17 -3.45
N SER A 103 8.91 -0.36 -4.46
CA SER A 103 10.34 -0.64 -4.34
C SER A 103 11.08 0.56 -3.75
N PRO A 104 11.86 0.39 -2.66
CA PRO A 104 12.49 1.51 -1.95
C PRO A 104 13.32 2.42 -2.85
N ALA A 105 14.03 1.85 -3.83
CA ALA A 105 14.83 2.59 -4.79
C ALA A 105 14.01 3.48 -5.73
N LEU A 106 12.70 3.24 -5.87
CA LEU A 106 11.80 3.96 -6.76
C LEU A 106 10.83 4.87 -6.01
N GLN A 107 10.87 4.89 -4.69
CA GLN A 107 10.08 5.82 -3.90
C GLN A 107 10.52 7.27 -4.15
N GLY A 108 9.55 8.19 -4.13
CA GLY A 108 9.80 9.60 -4.43
C GLY A 108 9.75 9.98 -5.92
N ALA A 109 9.70 9.00 -6.83
CA ALA A 109 9.60 9.23 -8.28
C ALA A 109 8.16 9.36 -8.83
N GLY A 110 7.15 9.40 -7.96
CA GLY A 110 5.75 9.53 -8.34
C GLY A 110 5.02 8.21 -8.62
N LEU A 111 5.69 7.07 -8.51
CA LEU A 111 5.09 5.75 -8.77
C LEU A 111 3.93 5.46 -7.81
N GLY A 112 4.08 5.79 -6.53
CA GLY A 112 3.02 5.61 -5.53
C GLY A 112 1.73 6.37 -5.85
N LYS A 113 1.84 7.56 -6.45
CA LYS A 113 0.66 8.33 -6.91
C LYS A 113 -0.09 7.62 -8.02
N VAL A 114 0.63 7.01 -8.95
CA VAL A 114 0.04 6.28 -10.07
C VAL A 114 -0.66 5.02 -9.57
N VAL A 115 -0.05 4.30 -8.64
CA VAL A 115 -0.63 3.07 -8.07
C VAL A 115 -1.92 3.37 -7.34
N ILE A 116 -1.94 4.37 -6.46
CA ILE A 116 -3.16 4.71 -5.70
C ILE A 116 -4.27 5.26 -6.61
N ALA A 117 -3.91 6.01 -7.65
CA ALA A 117 -4.88 6.51 -8.61
C ALA A 117 -5.54 5.37 -9.40
N GLU A 118 -4.79 4.34 -9.80
CA GLU A 118 -5.36 3.16 -10.46
C GLU A 118 -6.24 2.34 -9.50
N ALA A 119 -5.85 2.23 -8.24
CA ALA A 119 -6.67 1.60 -7.22
C ALA A 119 -8.02 2.32 -7.04
N GLU A 120 -8.00 3.65 -6.98
CA GLU A 120 -9.20 4.48 -6.87
C GLU A 120 -10.09 4.36 -8.11
N ARG A 121 -9.49 4.37 -9.31
CA ARG A 121 -10.21 4.15 -10.56
C ARG A 121 -10.92 2.79 -10.55
N THR A 122 -10.22 1.74 -10.19
CA THR A 122 -10.77 0.38 -10.09
C THR A 122 -11.95 0.33 -9.12
N ALA A 123 -11.83 0.93 -7.95
CA ALA A 123 -12.90 0.97 -6.96
C ALA A 123 -14.15 1.69 -7.49
N LEU A 124 -13.96 2.83 -8.13
CA LEU A 124 -15.05 3.66 -8.65
C LEU A 124 -15.70 3.04 -9.89
N GLU A 125 -14.90 2.66 -10.89
CA GLU A 125 -15.40 2.25 -12.20
C GLU A 125 -15.79 0.78 -12.27
N ASP A 126 -14.97 -0.12 -11.68
CA ASP A 126 -15.21 -1.56 -11.76
C ASP A 126 -16.17 -2.05 -10.67
N TRP A 127 -16.15 -1.41 -9.48
CA TRP A 127 -16.95 -1.82 -8.33
C TRP A 127 -18.09 -0.88 -7.98
N ALA A 128 -18.13 0.30 -8.58
CA ALA A 128 -19.13 1.34 -8.35
C ALA A 128 -19.26 1.75 -6.87
N VAL A 129 -18.16 1.72 -6.12
CA VAL A 129 -18.11 2.21 -4.75
C VAL A 129 -17.58 3.64 -4.71
N SER A 130 -18.10 4.44 -3.80
CA SER A 130 -17.86 5.89 -3.77
C SER A 130 -16.84 6.35 -2.73
N GLN A 131 -16.25 5.41 -1.99
CA GLN A 131 -15.26 5.71 -0.95
C GLN A 131 -14.12 4.70 -0.97
N MET A 132 -12.92 5.20 -0.67
CA MET A 132 -11.75 4.40 -0.36
C MET A 132 -11.39 4.55 1.11
N HIS A 133 -11.20 3.44 1.80
CA HIS A 133 -10.77 3.36 3.19
C HIS A 133 -9.39 2.73 3.28
N MET A 134 -8.60 3.17 4.24
CA MET A 134 -7.33 2.54 4.61
C MET A 134 -7.04 2.76 6.09
N THR A 135 -6.21 1.91 6.67
CA THR A 135 -5.68 2.11 8.01
C THR A 135 -4.18 2.34 7.97
N VAL A 136 -3.71 3.30 8.75
CA VAL A 136 -2.30 3.67 8.83
C VAL A 136 -1.89 3.69 10.30
N ILE A 137 -0.68 3.23 10.63
CA ILE A 137 -0.13 3.35 11.98
C ILE A 137 -0.08 4.83 12.36
N SER A 138 -0.76 5.20 13.44
CA SER A 138 -1.07 6.59 13.78
C SER A 138 0.15 7.48 14.06
N VAL A 139 1.29 6.89 14.43
CA VAL A 139 2.55 7.62 14.64
C VAL A 139 3.29 7.93 13.33
N ARG A 140 2.82 7.41 12.20
CA ARG A 140 3.39 7.65 10.87
C ARG A 140 2.83 8.95 10.27
N GLU A 141 3.11 10.08 10.90
CA GLU A 141 2.61 11.40 10.50
C GLU A 141 3.04 11.82 9.08
N ASP A 142 4.23 11.45 8.67
CA ASP A 142 4.75 11.67 7.31
C ASP A 142 3.92 10.95 6.25
N LEU A 143 3.57 9.68 6.52
CA LEU A 143 2.76 8.87 5.63
C LEU A 143 1.30 9.35 5.61
N ILE A 144 0.74 9.68 6.77
CA ILE A 144 -0.61 10.26 6.88
C ILE A 144 -0.69 11.58 6.10
N ALA A 145 0.31 12.44 6.21
CA ALA A 145 0.39 13.67 5.44
C ALA A 145 0.47 13.41 3.93
N TRP A 146 1.20 12.37 3.51
CA TRP A 146 1.27 11.97 2.10
C TRP A 146 -0.10 11.56 1.55
N TYR A 147 -0.87 10.77 2.30
CA TYR A 147 -2.24 10.42 1.94
C TYR A 147 -3.18 11.63 1.98
N GLY A 148 -3.01 12.51 2.97
CA GLY A 148 -3.78 13.75 3.09
C GLY A 148 -3.69 14.64 1.84
N ARG A 149 -2.49 14.76 1.27
CA ARG A 149 -2.29 15.49 0.00
C ARG A 149 -3.00 14.85 -1.20
N ARG A 150 -3.48 13.62 -1.07
CA ARG A 150 -4.25 12.88 -2.09
C ARG A 150 -5.74 12.82 -1.80
N GLY A 151 -6.19 13.58 -0.79
CA GLY A 151 -7.60 13.73 -0.46
C GLY A 151 -8.11 12.79 0.63
N TYR A 152 -7.25 11.96 1.22
CA TYR A 152 -7.62 11.15 2.38
C TYR A 152 -7.72 12.01 3.63
N ARG A 153 -8.75 11.78 4.41
CA ARG A 153 -9.00 12.52 5.64
C ARG A 153 -8.91 11.59 6.84
N ARG A 154 -8.28 12.07 7.89
CA ARG A 154 -8.26 11.41 9.20
C ARG A 154 -9.66 11.39 9.78
N THR A 155 -10.09 10.24 10.26
CA THR A 155 -11.42 10.10 10.89
C THR A 155 -11.36 10.19 12.41
N GLY A 156 -10.19 10.06 13.02
CA GLY A 156 -10.01 9.91 14.45
C GLY A 156 -10.44 8.53 14.99
N ARG A 157 -10.88 7.62 14.12
CA ARG A 157 -11.25 6.26 14.52
C ARG A 157 -10.00 5.40 14.58
N MET A 158 -9.68 4.94 15.79
CA MET A 158 -8.51 4.12 16.08
C MET A 158 -8.91 2.67 16.28
N THR A 159 -8.03 1.77 15.82
CA THR A 159 -8.08 0.35 16.15
C THR A 159 -6.77 -0.08 16.77
N PRO A 160 -6.78 -1.02 17.75
CA PRO A 160 -5.56 -1.48 18.40
C PRO A 160 -4.60 -2.14 17.42
N PHE A 161 -3.29 -1.93 17.62
CA PHE A 161 -2.27 -2.76 17.00
C PHE A 161 -2.32 -4.17 17.61
N PRO A 162 -2.15 -5.24 16.82
CA PRO A 162 -2.23 -6.61 17.32
C PRO A 162 -0.95 -7.02 18.09
N TYR A 163 -0.74 -6.44 19.27
CA TYR A 163 0.36 -6.82 20.15
C TYR A 163 0.31 -8.31 20.48
N GLY A 164 1.48 -8.96 20.46
CA GLY A 164 1.59 -10.38 20.73
C GLY A 164 1.38 -11.29 19.51
N ASP A 165 1.01 -10.76 18.36
CA ASP A 165 0.94 -11.48 17.09
C ASP A 165 2.10 -11.07 16.17
N GLU A 166 3.18 -11.84 16.19
CA GLU A 166 4.40 -11.54 15.44
C GLU A 166 4.24 -11.62 13.91
N ARG A 167 3.13 -12.13 13.42
CA ARG A 167 2.82 -12.09 11.97
C ARG A 167 2.74 -10.67 11.43
N PHE A 168 2.42 -9.69 12.30
CA PHE A 168 2.33 -8.27 11.96
C PHE A 168 3.58 -7.47 12.34
N GLY A 169 4.62 -8.14 12.81
CA GLY A 169 5.85 -7.54 13.28
C GLY A 169 5.98 -7.51 14.79
N ILE A 170 7.17 -7.17 15.25
CA ILE A 170 7.51 -7.06 16.67
C ILE A 170 7.60 -5.58 17.01
N PRO A 171 6.61 -5.02 17.74
CA PRO A 171 6.57 -3.59 18.01
C PRO A 171 7.70 -3.17 18.96
N GLN A 172 8.29 -2.02 18.66
CA GLN A 172 9.34 -1.38 19.45
C GLN A 172 8.79 -0.23 20.31
N ARG A 173 7.47 -0.01 20.28
CA ARG A 173 6.74 1.01 21.02
C ARG A 173 5.46 0.41 21.58
N ALA A 174 4.99 0.95 22.70
CA ALA A 174 3.76 0.51 23.35
C ALA A 174 2.49 1.29 22.89
N ASP A 175 2.66 2.34 22.09
CA ASP A 175 1.61 3.30 21.71
C ASP A 175 1.15 3.16 20.24
N LEU A 176 1.38 2.01 19.62
CA LEU A 176 0.97 1.79 18.24
C LEU A 176 -0.54 1.53 18.15
N GLN A 177 -1.20 2.24 17.26
CA GLN A 177 -2.60 2.06 16.86
C GLN A 177 -2.72 2.30 15.36
N PHE A 178 -3.78 1.78 14.76
CA PHE A 178 -4.16 2.14 13.40
C PHE A 178 -5.20 3.24 13.42
N GLU A 179 -5.06 4.22 12.56
CA GLU A 179 -6.08 5.23 12.30
C GLU A 179 -6.74 4.98 10.95
N LEU A 180 -8.07 5.04 10.91
CA LEU A 180 -8.83 4.97 9.68
C LEU A 180 -8.76 6.29 8.93
N LEU A 181 -8.32 6.22 7.67
CA LEU A 181 -8.37 7.31 6.70
C LEU A 181 -9.43 7.00 5.64
N VAL A 182 -10.15 8.03 5.21
CA VAL A 182 -11.24 7.90 4.21
C VAL A 182 -11.11 8.96 3.14
N LYS A 183 -11.35 8.56 1.88
CA LYS A 183 -11.43 9.46 0.73
C LYS A 183 -12.72 9.20 -0.04
N PRO A 184 -13.56 10.23 -0.30
CA PRO A 184 -14.60 10.16 -1.32
C PRO A 184 -13.98 10.04 -2.71
N LEU A 185 -14.53 9.18 -3.58
CA LEU A 185 -14.04 8.94 -4.95
C LEU A 185 -14.86 9.68 -6.01
N VAL A 186 -15.83 10.47 -5.61
CA VAL A 186 -16.70 11.25 -6.47
C VAL A 186 -16.56 12.74 -6.21
#